data_c8efff31159eb885e04acffa3ff38fa7
#
_entry.id   c8efff31159eb885e04acffa3ff38fa7
#
_cell.length_a   1.000
_cell.length_b   1.000
_cell.length_c   1.000
_cell.angle_alpha   90.00
_cell.angle_beta   90.00
_cell.angle_gamma   90.00
#
_symmetry.space_group_name_H-M   'P 1'
#
loop_
_entity.id
_entity.type
_entity.pdbx_description
1 polymer ?
#
loop_
_entity_poly.entity_id
_entity_poly.type
_entity_poly.pdbx_seq_one_letter_code
_entity_poly.pdbx_strand_id
1 'polypeptide(L)'
;MHLSQLHYLPLTYPFFAILLGILLFLVVLIQLNALRYAYRRLGMSSGTAILLLFASLLGSYFNIPVAQLPQQQVVSGEEISFFGMHYVVPVVADWPGTVIAVNVGGALTPGLVSLYLLVKTRLFVQGALVVACVAFVCHLLAHPIRGVGIALPVFVPAVAAAVISLLVSRRNAAPLAYIGGSLGTLLGADLLNLDKLNGLGAPVASIGGAGTFDGVFLTGVLAVLLASLTSGFDEPRPVKP
;
A
#
# COMPACT_ATOMS: atom_id res chain seq x y z
N MET A 1 9.78 -31.08 5.52
CA MET A 1 9.57 -29.65 5.21
C MET A 1 8.17 -29.52 4.61
N HIS A 2 7.21 -29.08 5.41
CA HIS A 2 5.83 -28.91 4.93
C HIS A 2 5.69 -27.55 4.26
N LEU A 3 5.65 -27.54 2.93
CA LEU A 3 5.39 -26.38 2.08
C LEU A 3 3.94 -25.84 2.19
N SER A 4 3.10 -26.45 3.03
CA SER A 4 1.69 -26.13 3.16
C SER A 4 1.38 -24.87 3.98
N GLN A 5 2.36 -24.23 4.61
CA GLN A 5 2.15 -23.04 5.46
C GLN A 5 2.35 -21.70 4.73
N LEU A 6 2.75 -21.71 3.45
CA LEU A 6 2.91 -20.51 2.64
C LEU A 6 1.56 -19.92 2.13
N HIS A 7 0.46 -20.62 2.37
CA HIS A 7 -0.88 -20.23 1.97
C HIS A 7 -1.79 -19.98 3.18
N TYR A 8 -1.35 -19.17 4.15
CA TYR A 8 -2.24 -18.65 5.15
C TYR A 8 -3.03 -17.48 4.55
N LEU A 9 -4.07 -17.81 3.82
CA LEU A 9 -5.16 -16.89 3.52
C LEU A 9 -6.27 -17.17 4.52
N PRO A 10 -6.44 -16.42 5.61
CA PRO A 10 -7.64 -16.46 6.42
C PRO A 10 -8.77 -15.75 5.67
N LEU A 11 -9.06 -16.22 4.45
CA LEU A 11 -10.20 -15.75 3.68
C LEU A 11 -11.45 -16.41 4.21
N THR A 12 -12.03 -15.81 5.24
CA THR A 12 -13.42 -16.09 5.58
C THR A 12 -14.30 -15.63 4.40
N TYR A 13 -15.38 -16.37 4.14
CA TYR A 13 -16.31 -16.07 3.03
C TYR A 13 -16.72 -14.57 2.96
N PRO A 14 -17.01 -13.86 4.08
CA PRO A 14 -17.29 -12.43 4.06
C PRO A 14 -16.13 -11.58 3.54
N PHE A 15 -14.89 -11.96 3.83
CA PHE A 15 -13.72 -11.22 3.38
C PHE A 15 -13.50 -11.34 1.85
N PHE A 16 -13.73 -12.55 1.30
CA PHE A 16 -13.70 -12.74 -0.15
C PHE A 16 -14.78 -11.91 -0.85
N ALA A 17 -15.98 -11.85 -0.28
CA ALA A 17 -17.07 -11.03 -0.82
C ALA A 17 -16.74 -9.52 -0.78
N ILE A 18 -16.09 -9.04 0.29
CA ILE A 18 -15.60 -7.67 0.37
C ILE A 18 -14.54 -7.39 -0.69
N LEU A 19 -13.57 -8.31 -0.88
CA LEU A 19 -12.53 -8.19 -1.89
C LEU A 19 -13.12 -8.11 -3.30
N LEU A 20 -14.08 -8.99 -3.61
CA LEU A 20 -14.79 -8.98 -4.88
C LEU A 20 -15.61 -7.70 -5.06
N GLY A 21 -16.28 -7.22 -4.00
CA GLY A 21 -17.00 -5.96 -4.01
C GLY A 21 -16.11 -4.76 -4.29
N ILE A 22 -14.94 -4.71 -3.67
CA ILE A 22 -13.94 -3.67 -3.91
C ILE A 22 -13.40 -3.76 -5.34
N LEU A 23 -13.13 -4.96 -5.85
CA LEU A 23 -12.70 -5.16 -7.24
C LEU A 23 -13.75 -4.64 -8.23
N LEU A 24 -15.01 -5.02 -8.04
CA LEU A 24 -16.12 -4.54 -8.86
C LEU A 24 -16.28 -3.03 -8.76
N PHE A 25 -16.17 -2.47 -7.56
CA PHE A 25 -16.20 -1.02 -7.34
C PHE A 25 -15.07 -0.30 -8.06
N LEU A 26 -13.82 -0.81 -8.00
CA LEU A 26 -12.68 -0.25 -8.72
C LEU A 26 -12.85 -0.36 -10.24
N VAL A 27 -13.38 -1.47 -10.74
CA VAL A 27 -13.71 -1.63 -12.16
C VAL A 27 -14.78 -0.61 -12.59
N VAL A 28 -15.82 -0.42 -11.77
CA VAL A 28 -16.84 0.61 -11.99
C VAL A 28 -16.25 2.02 -11.97
N LEU A 29 -15.36 2.34 -11.02
CA LEU A 29 -14.65 3.62 -10.99
C LEU A 29 -13.80 3.86 -12.24
N ILE A 30 -13.17 2.81 -12.79
CA ILE A 30 -12.47 2.88 -14.07
C ILE A 30 -13.47 3.22 -15.19
N GLN A 31 -14.64 2.60 -15.20
CA GLN A 31 -15.70 2.89 -16.15
C GLN A 31 -16.26 4.32 -15.99
N LEU A 32 -16.38 4.83 -14.78
CA LEU A 32 -16.87 6.18 -14.46
C LEU A 32 -15.90 7.31 -14.80
N ASN A 33 -14.81 7.05 -15.52
CA ASN A 33 -13.79 8.04 -15.92
C ASN A 33 -12.92 8.64 -14.80
N ALA A 34 -13.25 8.44 -13.53
CA ALA A 34 -12.47 9.00 -12.41
C ALA A 34 -11.03 8.45 -12.40
N LEU A 35 -10.90 7.13 -12.51
CA LEU A 35 -9.59 6.48 -12.56
C LEU A 35 -8.86 6.76 -13.88
N ARG A 36 -9.59 6.80 -15.02
CA ARG A 36 -9.02 7.22 -16.30
C ARG A 36 -8.43 8.63 -16.22
N TYR A 37 -9.13 9.53 -15.53
CA TYR A 37 -8.64 10.87 -15.30
C TYR A 37 -7.35 10.87 -14.47
N ALA A 38 -7.33 10.14 -13.34
CA ALA A 38 -6.14 10.01 -12.50
C ALA A 38 -4.93 9.47 -13.29
N TYR A 39 -5.10 8.40 -14.04
CA TYR A 39 -4.01 7.82 -14.84
C TYR A 39 -3.58 8.68 -16.02
N ARG A 40 -4.49 9.43 -16.65
CA ARG A 40 -4.13 10.45 -17.64
C ARG A 40 -3.28 11.57 -17.03
N ARG A 41 -3.59 11.97 -15.79
CA ARG A 41 -2.75 12.94 -15.05
C ARG A 41 -1.35 12.39 -14.76
N LEU A 42 -1.19 11.08 -14.64
CA LEU A 42 0.11 10.41 -14.56
C LEU A 42 0.79 10.22 -15.93
N GLY A 43 0.11 10.61 -17.01
CA GLY A 43 0.60 10.41 -18.39
C GLY A 43 0.60 8.94 -18.81
N MET A 44 -0.32 8.14 -18.31
CA MET A 44 -0.51 6.72 -18.62
C MET A 44 -1.80 6.49 -19.39
N SER A 45 -1.82 5.43 -20.22
CA SER A 45 -3.03 5.02 -20.94
C SER A 45 -4.03 4.31 -20.04
N SER A 46 -5.31 4.30 -20.44
CA SER A 46 -6.34 3.53 -19.70
C SER A 46 -6.07 2.02 -19.68
N GLY A 47 -5.42 1.49 -20.73
CA GLY A 47 -5.02 0.08 -20.78
C GLY A 47 -3.92 -0.23 -19.76
N THR A 48 -2.92 0.65 -19.62
CA THR A 48 -1.88 0.54 -18.58
C THR A 48 -2.48 0.58 -17.19
N ALA A 49 -3.51 1.41 -16.95
CA ALA A 49 -4.21 1.48 -15.68
C ALA A 49 -4.84 0.13 -15.29
N ILE A 50 -5.54 -0.49 -16.22
CA ILE A 50 -6.18 -1.80 -16.02
C ILE A 50 -5.11 -2.87 -15.78
N LEU A 51 -4.04 -2.88 -16.58
CA LEU A 51 -2.93 -3.82 -16.41
C LEU A 51 -2.30 -3.70 -15.01
N LEU A 52 -2.03 -2.47 -14.55
CA LEU A 52 -1.45 -2.23 -13.23
C LEU A 52 -2.39 -2.62 -12.09
N LEU A 53 -3.71 -2.39 -12.27
CA LEU A 53 -4.71 -2.86 -11.31
C LEU A 53 -4.68 -4.38 -11.17
N PHE A 54 -4.70 -5.12 -12.30
CA PHE A 54 -4.62 -6.57 -12.27
C PHE A 54 -3.25 -7.06 -11.77
N ALA A 55 -2.16 -6.43 -12.17
CA ALA A 55 -0.82 -6.78 -11.71
C ALA A 55 -0.69 -6.60 -10.18
N SER A 56 -1.23 -5.51 -9.63
CA SER A 56 -1.25 -5.31 -8.19
C SER A 56 -2.16 -6.32 -7.50
N LEU A 57 -3.39 -6.51 -7.97
CA LEU A 57 -4.35 -7.40 -7.35
C LEU A 57 -3.88 -8.87 -7.36
N LEU A 58 -3.45 -9.37 -8.52
CA LEU A 58 -2.93 -10.73 -8.64
C LEU A 58 -1.57 -10.88 -7.92
N GLY A 59 -0.72 -9.85 -8.02
CA GLY A 59 0.56 -9.79 -7.34
C GLY A 59 0.44 -9.80 -5.82
N SER A 60 -0.66 -9.30 -5.25
CA SER A 60 -0.89 -9.29 -3.79
C SER A 60 -0.96 -10.69 -3.18
N TYR A 61 -1.23 -11.71 -3.97
CA TYR A 61 -1.17 -13.11 -3.54
C TYR A 61 0.25 -13.65 -3.41
N PHE A 62 1.26 -12.96 -3.97
CA PHE A 62 2.64 -13.42 -3.99
C PHE A 62 3.50 -12.60 -3.04
N ASN A 63 4.04 -13.29 -2.02
CA ASN A 63 4.98 -12.74 -1.08
C ASN A 63 6.35 -13.40 -1.29
N ILE A 64 7.37 -12.61 -1.60
CA ILE A 64 8.74 -13.05 -1.79
C ILE A 64 9.45 -12.98 -0.45
N PRO A 65 9.80 -14.12 0.21
CA PRO A 65 10.50 -14.11 1.48
C PRO A 65 11.92 -13.54 1.28
N VAL A 66 12.30 -12.57 2.11
CA VAL A 66 13.61 -11.90 2.05
C VAL A 66 14.43 -12.10 3.31
N ALA A 67 13.78 -12.30 4.47
CA ALA A 67 14.46 -12.53 5.73
C ALA A 67 13.55 -13.33 6.69
N GLN A 68 14.14 -13.89 7.74
CA GLN A 68 13.42 -14.56 8.82
C GLN A 68 13.97 -14.05 10.15
N LEU A 69 13.07 -13.59 11.02
CA LEU A 69 13.42 -13.22 12.38
C LEU A 69 13.61 -14.48 13.23
N PRO A 70 14.45 -14.42 14.30
CA PRO A 70 14.71 -15.56 15.16
C PRO A 70 13.45 -16.05 15.85
N GLN A 71 13.48 -17.30 16.30
CA GLN A 71 12.43 -17.90 17.11
C GLN A 71 12.22 -17.12 18.39
N GLN A 72 10.97 -16.93 18.77
CA GLN A 72 10.58 -16.23 19.99
C GLN A 72 9.40 -16.94 20.66
N GLN A 73 9.33 -16.87 21.98
CA GLN A 73 8.17 -17.32 22.73
C GLN A 73 7.13 -16.19 22.75
N VAL A 74 5.96 -16.45 22.20
CA VAL A 74 4.84 -15.50 22.16
C VAL A 74 3.71 -16.03 22.98
N VAL A 75 3.38 -15.34 24.07
CA VAL A 75 2.18 -15.61 24.86
C VAL A 75 1.07 -14.74 24.32
N SER A 76 0.10 -15.32 23.62
CA SER A 76 -1.05 -14.60 23.11
C SER A 76 -2.30 -15.50 23.17
N GLY A 77 -3.39 -14.95 23.69
CA GLY A 77 -4.71 -15.56 23.76
C GLY A 77 -5.80 -14.49 23.71
N GLU A 78 -5.47 -13.30 23.25
CA GLU A 78 -6.35 -12.13 23.29
C GLU A 78 -7.02 -11.90 21.93
N GLU A 79 -8.33 -11.73 21.95
CA GLU A 79 -9.10 -11.34 20.76
C GLU A 79 -8.93 -9.84 20.56
N ILE A 80 -8.33 -9.44 19.43
CA ILE A 80 -8.07 -8.04 19.09
C ILE A 80 -9.06 -7.58 18.05
N SER A 81 -9.85 -6.55 18.40
CA SER A 81 -10.72 -5.84 17.48
C SER A 81 -10.03 -4.57 16.98
N PHE A 82 -9.81 -4.47 15.66
CA PHE A 82 -9.21 -3.30 15.02
C PHE A 82 -10.00 -2.93 13.78
N PHE A 83 -10.56 -1.73 13.75
CA PHE A 83 -11.40 -1.22 12.65
C PHE A 83 -12.56 -2.15 12.22
N GLY A 84 -13.21 -2.82 13.21
CA GLY A 84 -14.34 -3.71 12.94
C GLY A 84 -13.97 -5.10 12.42
N MET A 85 -12.68 -5.43 12.34
CA MET A 85 -12.19 -6.77 12.07
C MET A 85 -11.75 -7.43 13.38
N HIS A 86 -12.22 -8.67 13.62
CA HIS A 86 -11.83 -9.46 14.78
C HIS A 86 -10.69 -10.40 14.39
N TYR A 87 -9.58 -10.29 15.09
CA TYR A 87 -8.42 -11.17 14.92
C TYR A 87 -8.31 -12.08 16.14
N VAL A 88 -8.40 -13.39 15.93
CA VAL A 88 -8.12 -14.38 16.95
C VAL A 88 -6.64 -14.74 16.87
N VAL A 89 -5.88 -14.36 17.89
CA VAL A 89 -4.46 -14.67 17.96
C VAL A 89 -4.29 -16.04 18.60
N PRO A 90 -3.74 -17.04 17.89
CA PRO A 90 -3.56 -18.38 18.46
C PRO A 90 -2.54 -18.34 19.62
N VAL A 91 -2.84 -19.03 20.70
CA VAL A 91 -1.90 -19.26 21.82
C VAL A 91 -0.81 -20.22 21.32
N VAL A 92 0.39 -19.71 21.06
CA VAL A 92 1.53 -20.52 20.64
C VAL A 92 2.64 -20.33 21.69
N ALA A 93 3.05 -21.40 22.33
CA ALA A 93 4.13 -21.36 23.32
C ALA A 93 5.50 -21.08 22.67
N ASP A 94 5.76 -21.69 21.49
CA ASP A 94 6.99 -21.50 20.74
C ASP A 94 6.69 -21.04 19.32
N TRP A 95 7.05 -19.79 18.99
CA TRP A 95 6.88 -19.20 17.67
C TRP A 95 8.12 -19.41 16.81
N PRO A 96 8.02 -20.01 15.60
CA PRO A 96 9.17 -20.32 14.74
C PRO A 96 9.86 -19.08 14.14
N GLY A 97 9.43 -17.88 14.51
CA GLY A 97 9.91 -16.62 13.98
C GLY A 97 8.98 -16.03 12.92
N THR A 98 9.16 -14.74 12.64
CA THR A 98 8.38 -14.01 11.63
C THR A 98 9.16 -14.01 10.31
N VAL A 99 8.53 -14.42 9.22
CA VAL A 99 9.11 -14.30 7.88
C VAL A 99 8.84 -12.89 7.36
N ILE A 100 9.90 -12.15 7.04
CA ILE A 100 9.79 -10.86 6.34
C ILE A 100 9.72 -11.16 4.84
N ALA A 101 8.66 -10.69 4.19
CA ALA A 101 8.45 -10.89 2.77
C ALA A 101 8.09 -9.58 2.06
N VAL A 102 8.42 -9.49 0.78
CA VAL A 102 8.04 -8.36 -0.09
C VAL A 102 6.85 -8.79 -0.93
N ASN A 103 5.75 -8.05 -0.82
CA ASN A 103 4.56 -8.31 -1.61
C ASN A 103 4.73 -7.79 -3.04
N VAL A 104 4.42 -8.63 -4.03
CA VAL A 104 4.60 -8.27 -5.45
C VAL A 104 3.59 -7.19 -5.86
N GLY A 105 2.34 -7.31 -5.43
CA GLY A 105 1.28 -6.35 -5.77
C GLY A 105 1.40 -5.02 -5.02
N GLY A 106 1.71 -5.10 -3.72
CA GLY A 106 1.69 -3.94 -2.84
C GLY A 106 3.02 -3.21 -2.66
N ALA A 107 4.14 -3.88 -2.91
CA ALA A 107 5.45 -3.23 -2.82
C ALA A 107 6.10 -3.09 -4.20
N LEU A 108 6.25 -4.21 -4.93
CA LEU A 108 7.01 -4.21 -6.17
C LEU A 108 6.29 -3.42 -7.27
N THR A 109 5.01 -3.68 -7.49
CA THR A 109 4.22 -3.00 -8.52
C THR A 109 4.16 -1.49 -8.31
N PRO A 110 3.68 -0.94 -7.17
CA PRO A 110 3.65 0.50 -6.95
C PRO A 110 5.04 1.12 -6.84
N GLY A 111 6.03 0.38 -6.36
CA GLY A 111 7.42 0.82 -6.34
C GLY A 111 7.98 1.05 -7.75
N LEU A 112 7.78 0.11 -8.66
CA LEU A 112 8.21 0.23 -10.06
C LEU A 112 7.47 1.37 -10.79
N VAL A 113 6.18 1.54 -10.56
CA VAL A 113 5.41 2.66 -11.13
C VAL A 113 5.91 4.00 -10.59
N SER A 114 6.20 4.09 -9.29
CA SER A 114 6.75 5.30 -8.68
C SER A 114 8.13 5.65 -9.24
N LEU A 115 8.99 4.65 -9.40
CA LEU A 115 10.31 4.82 -10.02
C LEU A 115 10.18 5.28 -11.48
N TYR A 116 9.29 4.65 -12.26
CA TYR A 116 8.98 5.08 -13.62
C TYR A 116 8.52 6.55 -13.67
N LEU A 117 7.61 6.95 -12.77
CA LEU A 117 7.14 8.33 -12.69
C LEU A 117 8.27 9.29 -12.32
N LEU A 118 9.11 8.97 -11.34
CA LEU A 118 10.27 9.80 -10.97
C LEU A 118 11.21 10.05 -12.16
N VAL A 119 11.53 8.99 -12.91
CA VAL A 119 12.42 9.09 -14.07
C VAL A 119 11.75 9.88 -15.20
N LYS A 120 10.48 9.60 -15.50
CA LYS A 120 9.73 10.25 -16.57
C LYS A 120 9.49 11.73 -16.30
N THR A 121 9.15 12.10 -15.08
CA THR A 121 8.83 13.49 -14.73
C THR A 121 10.05 14.29 -14.26
N ARG A 122 11.16 13.62 -13.95
CA ARG A 122 12.39 14.20 -13.38
C ARG A 122 12.17 15.00 -12.08
N LEU A 123 11.14 14.67 -11.33
CA LEU A 123 10.77 15.35 -10.08
C LEU A 123 11.50 14.75 -8.85
N PHE A 124 12.80 14.47 -8.96
CA PHE A 124 13.54 13.73 -7.93
C PHE A 124 13.51 14.43 -6.56
N VAL A 125 13.84 15.73 -6.51
CA VAL A 125 13.89 16.48 -5.26
C VAL A 125 12.49 16.64 -4.64
N GLN A 126 11.50 17.01 -5.46
CA GLN A 126 10.12 17.15 -4.99
C GLN A 126 9.55 15.80 -4.55
N GLY A 127 9.82 14.74 -5.33
CA GLY A 127 9.42 13.37 -4.98
C GLY A 127 10.04 12.89 -3.67
N ALA A 128 11.34 13.10 -3.49
CA ALA A 128 12.04 12.75 -2.25
C ALA A 128 11.45 13.50 -1.03
N LEU A 129 11.15 14.80 -1.18
CA LEU A 129 10.53 15.59 -0.14
C LEU A 129 9.15 15.05 0.24
N VAL A 130 8.29 14.78 -0.75
CA VAL A 130 6.95 14.24 -0.52
C VAL A 130 7.03 12.86 0.14
N VAL A 131 7.91 11.97 -0.36
CA VAL A 131 8.13 10.64 0.23
C VAL A 131 8.56 10.76 1.67
N ALA A 132 9.53 11.63 1.99
CA ALA A 132 10.00 11.83 3.36
C ALA A 132 8.90 12.32 4.31
N CYS A 133 8.12 13.33 3.88
CA CYS A 133 7.02 13.86 4.69
C CYS A 133 5.90 12.82 4.89
N VAL A 134 5.51 12.09 3.85
CA VAL A 134 4.48 11.04 3.96
C VAL A 134 4.99 9.88 4.81
N ALA A 135 6.26 9.46 4.62
CA ALA A 135 6.88 8.42 5.45
C ALA A 135 6.90 8.81 6.93
N PHE A 136 7.22 10.05 7.24
CA PHE A 136 7.18 10.57 8.61
C PHE A 136 5.77 10.47 9.22
N VAL A 137 4.74 10.92 8.48
CA VAL A 137 3.34 10.81 8.94
C VAL A 137 2.93 9.36 9.14
N CYS A 138 3.25 8.48 8.18
CA CYS A 138 2.92 7.06 8.27
C CYS A 138 3.65 6.39 9.45
N HIS A 139 4.93 6.71 9.68
CA HIS A 139 5.70 6.16 10.79
C HIS A 139 5.14 6.56 12.17
N LEU A 140 4.69 7.81 12.32
CA LEU A 140 4.07 8.30 13.55
C LEU A 140 2.73 7.60 13.86
N LEU A 141 1.97 7.24 12.83
CA LEU A 141 0.63 6.68 12.96
C LEU A 141 0.58 5.15 12.77
N ALA A 142 1.73 4.55 12.50
CA ALA A 142 1.86 3.11 12.40
C ALA A 142 1.93 2.48 13.79
N HIS A 143 1.03 1.53 14.06
CA HIS A 143 0.94 0.85 15.34
C HIS A 143 1.21 -0.66 15.18
N PRO A 144 2.11 -1.23 16.01
CA PRO A 144 2.33 -2.67 16.04
C PRO A 144 1.12 -3.36 16.68
N ILE A 145 0.57 -4.37 16.00
CA ILE A 145 -0.54 -5.19 16.49
C ILE A 145 -0.06 -6.64 16.59
N ARG A 146 -0.17 -7.22 17.77
CA ARG A 146 0.22 -8.62 18.02
C ARG A 146 -0.55 -9.57 17.09
N GLY A 147 0.16 -10.53 16.50
CA GLY A 147 -0.40 -11.52 15.59
C GLY A 147 -0.71 -11.01 14.15
N VAL A 148 -0.69 -9.70 13.94
CA VAL A 148 -1.04 -9.09 12.64
C VAL A 148 0.17 -8.46 11.96
N GLY A 149 0.95 -7.67 12.71
CA GLY A 149 2.08 -6.90 12.17
C GLY A 149 1.92 -5.40 12.44
N ILE A 150 2.28 -4.58 11.46
CA ILE A 150 2.14 -3.12 11.56
C ILE A 150 0.83 -2.68 10.91
N ALA A 151 -0.01 -1.98 11.66
CA ALA A 151 -1.27 -1.45 11.16
C ALA A 151 -1.21 0.07 11.02
N LEU A 152 -1.86 0.57 9.97
CA LEU A 152 -1.95 2.00 9.65
C LEU A 152 -3.41 2.34 9.28
N PRO A 153 -3.96 3.50 9.72
CA PRO A 153 -5.29 3.92 9.29
C PRO A 153 -5.37 4.08 7.78
N VAL A 154 -6.35 3.42 7.14
CA VAL A 154 -6.41 3.19 5.68
C VAL A 154 -6.34 4.48 4.85
N PHE A 155 -6.99 5.55 5.28
CA PHE A 155 -7.09 6.80 4.50
C PHE A 155 -5.98 7.80 4.80
N VAL A 156 -5.30 7.68 5.92
CA VAL A 156 -4.28 8.65 6.35
C VAL A 156 -3.16 8.81 5.33
N PRO A 157 -2.54 7.74 4.82
CA PRO A 157 -1.46 7.89 3.85
C PRO A 157 -1.91 8.59 2.56
N ALA A 158 -3.12 8.26 2.08
CA ALA A 158 -3.66 8.85 0.85
C ALA A 158 -3.94 10.35 0.99
N VAL A 159 -4.55 10.75 2.11
CA VAL A 159 -4.82 12.17 2.40
C VAL A 159 -3.52 12.93 2.62
N ALA A 160 -2.60 12.39 3.40
CA ALA A 160 -1.28 13.00 3.62
C ALA A 160 -0.52 13.20 2.31
N ALA A 161 -0.46 12.16 1.46
CA ALA A 161 0.20 12.24 0.17
C ALA A 161 -0.44 13.28 -0.75
N ALA A 162 -1.77 13.35 -0.81
CA ALA A 162 -2.47 14.34 -1.62
C ALA A 162 -2.19 15.78 -1.13
N VAL A 163 -2.35 16.04 0.16
CA VAL A 163 -2.13 17.37 0.75
C VAL A 163 -0.68 17.82 0.60
N ILE A 164 0.29 16.98 0.97
CA ILE A 164 1.71 17.31 0.89
C ILE A 164 2.12 17.56 -0.57
N SER A 165 1.63 16.75 -1.51
CA SER A 165 1.93 16.93 -2.93
C SER A 165 1.37 18.23 -3.49
N LEU A 166 0.16 18.64 -3.10
CA LEU A 166 -0.43 19.92 -3.47
C LEU A 166 0.34 21.11 -2.91
N LEU A 167 0.85 20.99 -1.68
CA LEU A 167 1.69 22.03 -1.06
C LEU A 167 3.05 22.15 -1.75
N VAL A 168 3.66 21.03 -2.14
CA VAL A 168 4.96 21.01 -2.83
C VAL A 168 4.85 21.50 -4.26
N SER A 169 3.83 21.05 -5.01
CA SER A 169 3.63 21.47 -6.39
C SER A 169 2.22 21.18 -6.88
N ARG A 170 1.38 22.21 -7.00
CA ARG A 170 0.02 22.05 -7.55
C ARG A 170 0.01 21.53 -8.97
N ARG A 171 0.98 21.95 -9.81
CA ARG A 171 1.10 21.53 -11.23
C ARG A 171 1.42 20.05 -11.37
N ASN A 172 2.26 19.50 -10.48
CA ASN A 172 2.72 18.13 -10.52
C ASN A 172 2.14 17.29 -9.37
N ALA A 173 1.01 17.73 -8.79
CA ALA A 173 0.45 17.10 -7.59
C ALA A 173 0.10 15.62 -7.82
N ALA A 174 -0.47 15.27 -8.97
CA ALA A 174 -0.88 13.90 -9.25
C ALA A 174 0.30 12.88 -9.25
N PRO A 175 1.38 13.06 -10.02
CA PRO A 175 2.52 12.15 -9.96
C PRO A 175 3.21 12.17 -8.59
N LEU A 176 3.33 13.32 -7.94
CA LEU A 176 3.90 13.42 -6.59
C LEU A 176 3.05 12.71 -5.54
N ALA A 177 1.72 12.79 -5.65
CA ALA A 177 0.80 12.09 -4.75
C ALA A 177 0.89 10.57 -4.89
N TYR A 178 1.03 10.06 -6.13
CA TYR A 178 1.25 8.64 -6.33
C TYR A 178 2.58 8.18 -5.73
N ILE A 179 3.67 8.89 -6.04
CA ILE A 179 5.02 8.58 -5.54
C ILE A 179 5.05 8.63 -4.01
N GLY A 180 4.52 9.71 -3.42
CA GLY A 180 4.45 9.89 -1.98
C GLY A 180 3.56 8.87 -1.29
N GLY A 181 2.37 8.64 -1.84
CA GLY A 181 1.41 7.66 -1.32
C GLY A 181 1.94 6.23 -1.36
N SER A 182 2.66 5.85 -2.42
CA SER A 182 3.23 4.50 -2.54
C SER A 182 4.54 4.36 -1.78
N LEU A 183 5.59 5.09 -2.17
CA LEU A 183 6.92 4.96 -1.55
C LEU A 183 6.94 5.48 -0.11
N GLY A 184 6.19 6.56 0.18
CA GLY A 184 6.12 7.11 1.53
C GLY A 184 5.44 6.15 2.51
N THR A 185 4.40 5.45 2.08
CA THR A 185 3.74 4.43 2.91
C THR A 185 4.65 3.22 3.12
N LEU A 186 5.25 2.69 2.04
CA LEU A 186 6.20 1.57 2.14
C LEU A 186 7.37 1.88 3.09
N LEU A 187 7.93 3.08 2.96
CA LEU A 187 9.03 3.49 3.82
C LEU A 187 8.56 3.72 5.26
N GLY A 188 7.48 4.49 5.45
CA GLY A 188 7.04 4.95 6.76
C GLY A 188 6.30 3.90 7.58
N ALA A 189 5.42 3.12 6.96
CA ALA A 189 4.66 2.10 7.67
C ALA A 189 5.46 0.80 7.82
N ASP A 190 6.13 0.34 6.76
CA ASP A 190 6.76 -0.97 6.75
C ASP A 190 8.24 -0.91 7.12
N LEU A 191 9.07 -0.23 6.30
CA LEU A 191 10.53 -0.31 6.44
C LEU A 191 11.04 0.35 7.74
N LEU A 192 10.50 1.49 8.15
CA LEU A 192 10.91 2.18 9.38
C LEU A 192 10.36 1.55 10.66
N ASN A 193 9.53 0.51 10.55
CA ASN A 193 8.97 -0.21 11.70
C ASN A 193 9.36 -1.69 11.73
N LEU A 194 10.35 -2.13 10.93
CA LEU A 194 10.82 -3.51 10.92
C LEU A 194 11.36 -3.98 12.27
N ASP A 195 11.94 -3.09 13.05
CA ASP A 195 12.42 -3.34 14.42
C ASP A 195 11.28 -3.70 15.39
N LYS A 196 10.09 -3.16 15.15
CA LYS A 196 8.89 -3.39 15.96
C LYS A 196 8.21 -4.73 15.69
N LEU A 197 8.65 -5.48 14.68
CA LEU A 197 8.09 -6.80 14.36
C LEU A 197 8.49 -7.89 15.36
N ASN A 198 9.57 -7.66 16.11
CA ASN A 198 10.04 -8.60 17.11
C ASN A 198 9.01 -8.79 18.22
N GLY A 199 8.64 -10.05 18.50
CA GLY A 199 7.70 -10.38 19.59
C GLY A 199 6.22 -10.18 19.26
N LEU A 200 5.87 -9.79 18.03
CA LEU A 200 4.46 -9.64 17.64
C LEU A 200 3.73 -10.96 17.38
N GLY A 201 4.46 -12.06 17.15
CA GLY A 201 3.86 -13.36 16.85
C GLY A 201 3.14 -13.43 15.49
N ALA A 202 3.44 -12.52 14.56
CA ALA A 202 2.92 -12.58 13.22
C ALA A 202 3.69 -13.62 12.39
N PRO A 203 3.01 -14.52 11.64
CA PRO A 203 3.69 -15.54 10.85
C PRO A 203 4.50 -14.94 9.70
N VAL A 204 3.95 -13.93 9.05
CA VAL A 204 4.57 -13.21 7.94
C VAL A 204 4.36 -11.72 8.15
N ALA A 205 5.44 -10.96 8.05
CA ALA A 205 5.42 -9.51 7.93
C ALA A 205 5.64 -9.15 6.47
N SER A 206 4.57 -8.74 5.81
CA SER A 206 4.58 -8.45 4.38
C SER A 206 4.78 -6.97 4.13
N ILE A 207 5.93 -6.60 3.55
CA ILE A 207 6.21 -5.23 3.09
C ILE A 207 5.32 -4.93 1.89
N GLY A 208 4.49 -3.89 2.01
CA GLY A 208 3.54 -3.47 0.97
C GLY A 208 2.18 -4.15 1.02
N GLY A 209 1.95 -5.11 1.91
CA GLY A 209 0.66 -5.79 1.97
C GLY A 209 0.28 -6.22 3.39
N ALA A 210 -0.96 -5.97 3.78
CA ALA A 210 -1.56 -6.50 5.00
C ALA A 210 -2.01 -7.97 4.86
N GLY A 211 -1.38 -8.73 3.98
CA GLY A 211 -1.63 -10.16 3.75
C GLY A 211 -2.85 -10.47 2.86
N THR A 212 -3.80 -9.58 2.70
CA THR A 212 -5.06 -9.86 1.99
C THR A 212 -5.52 -8.77 1.02
N PHE A 213 -4.98 -7.56 1.11
CA PHE A 213 -5.30 -6.45 0.22
C PHE A 213 -4.12 -5.48 0.09
N ASP A 214 -3.92 -4.99 -1.12
CA ASP A 214 -2.86 -4.05 -1.45
C ASP A 214 -3.20 -2.62 -1.01
N GLY A 215 -2.99 -2.35 0.27
CA GLY A 215 -3.21 -1.02 0.86
C GLY A 215 -2.35 0.06 0.24
N VAL A 216 -1.13 -0.25 -0.19
CA VAL A 216 -0.19 0.72 -0.76
C VAL A 216 -0.60 1.13 -2.18
N PHE A 217 -1.00 0.17 -3.02
CA PHE A 217 -1.53 0.48 -4.35
C PHE A 217 -2.78 1.35 -4.26
N LEU A 218 -3.73 0.96 -3.39
CA LEU A 218 -4.94 1.74 -3.17
C LEU A 218 -4.63 3.15 -2.66
N THR A 219 -3.69 3.27 -1.73
CA THR A 219 -3.21 4.56 -1.21
C THR A 219 -2.67 5.45 -2.33
N GLY A 220 -1.82 4.93 -3.21
CA GLY A 220 -1.29 5.67 -4.35
C GLY A 220 -2.39 6.17 -5.28
N VAL A 221 -3.35 5.32 -5.63
CA VAL A 221 -4.49 5.68 -6.49
C VAL A 221 -5.40 6.72 -5.83
N LEU A 222 -5.77 6.51 -4.56
CA LEU A 222 -6.61 7.46 -3.80
C LEU A 222 -5.92 8.81 -3.64
N ALA A 223 -4.61 8.84 -3.39
CA ALA A 223 -3.84 10.07 -3.30
C ALA A 223 -3.91 10.88 -4.60
N VAL A 224 -3.77 10.21 -5.76
CA VAL A 224 -3.91 10.83 -7.07
C VAL A 224 -5.31 11.39 -7.28
N LEU A 225 -6.35 10.63 -6.94
CA LEU A 225 -7.73 11.06 -7.07
C LEU A 225 -7.98 12.31 -6.23
N LEU A 226 -7.59 12.30 -4.95
CA LEU A 226 -7.74 13.43 -4.05
C LEU A 226 -6.97 14.66 -4.54
N ALA A 227 -5.71 14.50 -4.93
CA ALA A 227 -4.91 15.59 -5.47
C ALA A 227 -5.50 16.16 -6.78
N SER A 228 -6.11 15.29 -7.61
CA SER A 228 -6.72 15.71 -8.87
C SER A 228 -8.03 16.45 -8.69
N LEU A 229 -8.81 16.15 -7.65
CA LEU A 229 -10.05 16.87 -7.32
C LEU A 229 -9.78 18.32 -6.91
N THR A 230 -8.68 18.56 -6.21
CA THR A 230 -8.33 19.88 -5.67
C THR A 230 -7.46 20.70 -6.61
N SER A 231 -6.73 20.08 -7.54
CA SER A 231 -5.88 20.79 -8.51
C SER A 231 -6.63 21.43 -9.68
N GLY A 232 -7.94 21.58 -9.56
CA GLY A 232 -8.87 22.37 -10.42
C GLY A 232 -8.54 22.37 -11.92
N PHE A 233 -9.47 22.08 -12.72
CA PHE A 233 -9.80 22.39 -14.12
C PHE A 233 -8.78 23.12 -15.07
N ASP A 234 -7.51 23.22 -14.73
CA ASP A 234 -6.50 23.62 -15.67
C ASP A 234 -6.26 22.48 -16.67
N GLU A 235 -6.96 22.55 -17.79
CA GLU A 235 -6.70 21.69 -18.94
C GLU A 235 -5.20 21.72 -19.29
N PRO A 236 -4.58 20.55 -19.52
CA PRO A 236 -3.22 20.51 -20.03
C PRO A 236 -3.22 21.24 -21.39
N ARG A 237 -2.56 22.40 -21.47
CA ARG A 237 -2.35 23.04 -22.77
C ARG A 237 -1.65 22.04 -23.68
N PRO A 238 -2.15 21.80 -24.90
CA PRO A 238 -1.48 20.94 -25.85
C PRO A 238 -0.07 21.46 -26.05
N VAL A 239 0.92 20.60 -25.88
CA VAL A 239 2.31 20.88 -26.25
C VAL A 239 2.27 21.12 -27.76
N LYS A 240 2.49 22.36 -28.18
CA LYS A 240 2.67 22.68 -29.61
C LYS A 240 3.89 21.92 -30.09
N PRO A 241 3.83 21.34 -31.31
CA PRO A 241 4.92 20.60 -31.93
C PRO A 241 6.17 21.43 -32.14
#